data_fd4a1aff2c16c1a9f90b382115a55ca6
#
_entry.id   fd4a1aff2c16c1a9f90b382115a55ca6
#
_cell.length_a   1.000
_cell.length_b   1.000
_cell.length_c   1.000
_cell.angle_alpha   90.00
_cell.angle_beta   90.00
_cell.angle_gamma   90.00
#
_symmetry.space_group_name_H-M   'P 1'
#
loop_
_entity.id
_entity.type
_entity.pdbx_description
1 polymer ?
#
loop_
_entity_poly.entity_id
_entity_poly.type
_entity_poly.pdbx_seq_one_letter_code
_entity_poly.pdbx_strand_id
1 'polypeptide(L)'
;MLEDIFKTLQEKYQKGVFNVPTTFYFSIDDIKKTLTLDENSCTIEDGKTVEEADCVCKTSAEMFNRIWNEGYRPGIMDFMGGAIKSNAPQLLQQLLTAFGK
;
A
#
# COMPACT_ATOMS: atom_id res chain seq x y z
N MET A 1 -12.25 -1.62 10.27
CA MET A 1 -11.10 -0.70 10.34
C MET A 1 -10.28 -0.66 9.06
N LEU A 2 -9.73 -1.78 8.60
CA LEU A 2 -8.98 -1.77 7.33
C LEU A 2 -9.86 -1.43 6.13
N GLU A 3 -11.09 -1.90 6.11
CA GLU A 3 -12.02 -1.57 5.03
C GLU A 3 -12.26 -0.08 4.92
N ASP A 4 -12.32 0.63 6.05
CA ASP A 4 -12.50 2.08 6.05
C ASP A 4 -11.29 2.79 5.45
N ILE A 5 -10.09 2.29 5.74
CA ILE A 5 -8.86 2.84 5.16
C ILE A 5 -8.92 2.71 3.63
N PHE A 6 -9.23 1.52 3.13
CA PHE A 6 -9.29 1.31 1.68
C PHE A 6 -10.40 2.10 1.00
N LYS A 7 -11.54 2.30 1.68
CA LYS A 7 -12.62 3.11 1.12
C LYS A 7 -12.20 4.57 0.92
N THR A 8 -11.34 5.09 1.78
CA THR A 8 -10.92 6.49 1.71
C THR A 8 -9.69 6.73 0.83
N LEU A 9 -9.02 5.67 0.35
CA LEU A 9 -7.80 5.83 -0.44
C LEU A 9 -8.04 6.62 -1.72
N GLN A 10 -9.13 6.34 -2.43
CA GLN A 10 -9.41 7.04 -3.68
C GLN A 10 -9.61 8.53 -3.48
N GLU A 11 -10.16 8.92 -2.33
CA GLU A 11 -10.41 10.32 -2.03
C GLU A 11 -9.14 11.07 -1.62
N LYS A 12 -8.20 10.36 -1.00
CA LYS A 12 -6.97 10.95 -0.45
C LYS A 12 -5.77 10.87 -1.37
N TYR A 13 -5.92 10.22 -2.51
CA TYR A 13 -4.81 10.03 -3.44
C TYR A 13 -4.32 11.36 -4.01
N GLN A 14 -3.03 11.63 -3.87
CA GLN A 14 -2.39 12.81 -4.43
C GLN A 14 -1.93 12.50 -5.85
N LYS A 15 -2.63 13.09 -6.82
CA LYS A 15 -2.34 12.85 -8.23
C LYS A 15 -0.94 13.35 -8.59
N GLY A 16 -0.31 12.65 -9.52
CA GLY A 16 0.99 13.06 -10.05
C GLY A 16 2.20 12.42 -9.38
N VAL A 17 2.01 11.71 -8.26
CA VAL A 17 3.12 10.99 -7.61
C VAL A 17 3.55 9.80 -8.47
N PHE A 18 2.58 9.11 -9.06
CA PHE A 18 2.85 7.99 -9.98
C PHE A 18 2.56 8.43 -11.40
N ASN A 19 3.61 8.53 -12.23
CA ASN A 19 3.50 8.97 -13.62
C ASN A 19 3.18 7.81 -14.57
N VAL A 20 3.36 6.59 -14.12
CA VAL A 20 3.07 5.38 -14.91
C VAL A 20 2.16 4.48 -14.09
N PRO A 21 1.32 3.65 -14.74
CA PRO A 21 0.49 2.71 -13.98
C PRO A 21 1.34 1.80 -13.12
N THR A 22 1.01 1.75 -11.84
CA THR A 22 1.76 0.96 -10.85
C THR A 22 0.77 0.15 -10.04
N THR A 23 1.05 -1.14 -9.88
CA THR A 23 0.18 -2.03 -9.13
C THR A 23 0.80 -2.42 -7.80
N PHE A 24 -0.04 -2.42 -6.77
CA PHE A 24 0.35 -2.83 -5.42
C PHE A 24 -0.57 -3.95 -4.97
N TYR A 25 0.00 -5.03 -4.47
CA TYR A 25 -0.76 -6.10 -3.87
C TYR A 25 -0.52 -6.09 -2.37
N PHE A 26 -1.59 -5.90 -1.61
CA PHE A 26 -1.54 -5.93 -0.15
C PHE A 26 -2.12 -7.23 0.38
N SER A 27 -1.33 -7.92 1.21
CA SER A 27 -1.80 -9.06 1.98
C SER A 27 -1.63 -8.68 3.45
N ILE A 28 -2.74 -8.31 4.08
CA ILE A 28 -2.77 -7.80 5.46
C ILE A 28 -3.61 -8.76 6.28
N ASP A 29 -2.93 -9.69 6.98
CA ASP A 29 -3.59 -10.80 7.66
C ASP A 29 -4.52 -11.55 6.68
N ASP A 30 -5.84 -11.54 6.92
CA ASP A 30 -6.80 -12.22 6.06
C ASP A 30 -7.32 -11.34 4.92
N ILE A 31 -6.94 -10.07 4.89
CA ILE A 31 -7.43 -9.12 3.90
C ILE A 31 -6.43 -9.00 2.76
N LYS A 32 -6.95 -9.14 1.53
CA LYS A 32 -6.13 -9.04 0.32
C LYS A 32 -6.77 -8.00 -0.61
N LYS A 33 -5.95 -7.05 -1.06
CA LYS A 33 -6.39 -5.96 -1.93
C LYS A 33 -5.34 -5.70 -3.00
N THR A 34 -5.81 -5.36 -4.20
CA THR A 34 -4.93 -4.90 -5.28
C THR A 34 -5.24 -3.45 -5.58
N LEU A 35 -4.22 -2.61 -5.51
CA LEU A 35 -4.31 -1.19 -5.88
C LEU A 35 -3.67 -0.99 -7.24
N THR A 36 -4.35 -0.25 -8.09
CA THR A 36 -3.76 0.21 -9.35
C THR A 36 -3.76 1.73 -9.33
N LEU A 37 -2.59 2.31 -9.41
CA LEU A 37 -2.39 3.74 -9.34
C LEU A 37 -1.83 4.24 -10.67
N ASP A 38 -2.35 5.36 -11.15
CA ASP A 38 -1.76 6.05 -12.29
C ASP A 38 -1.74 7.54 -12.02
N GLU A 39 -1.39 8.33 -13.03
CA GLU A 39 -1.27 9.76 -12.88
C GLU A 39 -2.55 10.43 -12.36
N ASN A 40 -3.70 9.89 -12.71
CA ASN A 40 -4.99 10.53 -12.44
C ASN A 40 -5.90 9.76 -11.48
N SER A 41 -5.65 8.48 -11.25
CA SER A 41 -6.63 7.67 -10.53
C SER A 41 -6.01 6.60 -9.64
N CYS A 42 -6.83 6.14 -8.71
CA CYS A 42 -6.51 5.04 -7.80
C CYS A 42 -7.68 4.07 -7.83
N THR A 43 -7.44 2.84 -8.24
CA THR A 43 -8.45 1.79 -8.30
C THR A 43 -8.12 0.72 -7.27
N ILE A 44 -9.12 0.26 -6.54
CA ILE A 44 -8.95 -0.75 -5.49
C ILE A 44 -9.87 -1.93 -5.80
N GLU A 45 -9.30 -3.13 -5.83
CA GLU A 45 -10.02 -4.36 -6.08
C GLU A 45 -9.75 -5.38 -4.98
N ASP A 46 -10.76 -6.18 -4.66
CA ASP A 46 -10.61 -7.24 -3.66
C ASP A 46 -9.79 -8.40 -4.23
N GLY A 47 -8.92 -8.96 -3.40
CA GLY A 47 -8.10 -10.10 -3.77
C GLY A 47 -6.92 -9.71 -4.65
N LYS A 48 -6.28 -10.72 -5.23
CA LYS A 48 -5.16 -10.55 -6.14
C LYS A 48 -5.69 -10.60 -7.58
N THR A 49 -5.85 -9.43 -8.18
CA THR A 49 -6.42 -9.32 -9.52
C THR A 49 -5.38 -9.26 -10.63
N VAL A 50 -4.08 -9.23 -10.28
CA VAL A 50 -2.97 -9.22 -11.23
C VAL A 50 -2.04 -10.39 -10.92
N GLU A 51 -1.41 -10.96 -11.94
CA GLU A 51 -0.47 -12.07 -11.75
C GLU A 51 0.78 -11.61 -11.01
N GLU A 52 1.33 -10.47 -11.41
CA GLU A 52 2.50 -9.89 -10.79
C GLU A 52 2.26 -8.41 -10.51
N ALA A 53 2.24 -8.05 -9.24
CA ALA A 53 2.16 -6.66 -8.85
C ALA A 53 3.56 -6.05 -8.90
N ASP A 54 3.65 -4.75 -9.21
CA ASP A 54 4.93 -4.04 -9.18
C ASP A 54 5.49 -4.00 -7.76
N CYS A 55 4.62 -3.92 -6.77
CA CYS A 55 5.01 -3.97 -5.38
C CYS A 55 4.06 -4.90 -4.62
N VAL A 56 4.65 -5.82 -3.85
CA VAL A 56 3.90 -6.67 -2.94
C VAL A 56 4.18 -6.19 -1.52
N CYS A 57 3.14 -6.05 -0.72
CA CYS A 57 3.28 -5.70 0.69
C CYS A 57 2.52 -6.70 1.54
N LYS A 58 3.24 -7.45 2.36
CA LYS A 58 2.65 -8.39 3.31
C LYS A 58 2.98 -7.92 4.71
N THR A 59 1.97 -7.69 5.52
CA THR A 59 2.14 -7.25 6.89
C THR A 59 0.92 -7.61 7.72
N SER A 60 0.96 -7.30 9.03
CA SER A 60 -0.19 -7.50 9.91
C SER A 60 -1.12 -6.29 9.86
N ALA A 61 -2.37 -6.51 10.26
CA ALA A 61 -3.34 -5.43 10.39
C ALA A 61 -2.86 -4.39 11.42
N GLU A 62 -2.20 -4.85 12.48
CA GLU A 62 -1.65 -3.95 13.50
C GLU A 62 -0.60 -3.01 12.91
N MET A 63 0.35 -3.56 12.15
CA MET A 63 1.41 -2.76 11.54
C MET A 63 0.83 -1.79 10.51
N PHE A 64 -0.10 -2.25 9.68
CA PHE A 64 -0.74 -1.41 8.68
C PHE A 64 -1.49 -0.25 9.32
N ASN A 65 -2.21 -0.51 10.41
CA ASN A 65 -2.92 0.52 11.15
C ASN A 65 -1.95 1.56 11.75
N ARG A 66 -0.81 1.13 12.26
CA ARG A 66 0.20 2.04 12.79
C ARG A 66 0.73 2.96 11.71
N ILE A 67 0.99 2.41 10.53
CA ILE A 67 1.49 3.20 9.40
C ILE A 67 0.41 4.20 8.96
N TRP A 68 -0.81 3.73 8.81
CA TRP A 68 -1.85 4.54 8.18
C TRP A 68 -2.50 5.55 9.12
N ASN A 69 -2.80 5.13 10.33
CA ASN A 69 -3.54 5.98 11.28
C ASN A 69 -2.66 6.68 12.31
N GLU A 70 -1.52 6.09 12.64
CA GLU A 70 -0.65 6.65 13.68
C GLU A 70 0.59 7.34 13.11
N GLY A 71 0.75 7.35 11.80
CA GLY A 71 1.86 8.02 11.15
C GLY A 71 3.20 7.31 11.29
N TYR A 72 3.21 6.05 11.66
CA TYR A 72 4.45 5.29 11.78
C TYR A 72 5.11 5.12 10.40
N ARG A 73 6.38 5.45 10.31
CA ARG A 73 7.14 5.26 9.09
C ARG A 73 8.03 4.03 9.24
N PRO A 74 7.78 2.96 8.44
CA PRO A 74 8.59 1.75 8.52
C PRO A 74 10.04 2.05 8.15
N GLY A 75 10.95 1.53 8.95
CA GLY A 75 12.37 1.63 8.67
C GLY A 75 12.93 0.33 8.13
N ILE A 76 14.23 0.32 7.83
CA ILE A 76 14.90 -0.85 7.28
C ILE A 76 14.75 -2.08 8.19
N MET A 77 14.69 -1.87 9.49
CA MET A 77 14.55 -2.97 10.45
C MET A 77 13.20 -3.67 10.33
N ASP A 78 12.15 -2.94 9.97
CA ASP A 78 10.83 -3.54 9.77
C ASP A 78 10.83 -4.51 8.60
N PHE A 79 11.57 -4.17 7.55
CA PHE A 79 11.70 -5.05 6.38
C PHE A 79 12.64 -6.21 6.65
N MET A 80 13.78 -5.97 7.27
CA MET A 80 14.76 -7.01 7.57
C MET A 80 14.26 -7.97 8.64
N GLY A 81 13.51 -7.46 9.62
CA GLY A 81 12.95 -8.26 10.70
C GLY A 81 11.71 -9.04 10.30
N GLY A 82 11.17 -8.82 9.12
CA GLY A 82 10.01 -9.55 8.62
C GLY A 82 8.66 -9.00 9.05
N ALA A 83 8.62 -7.86 9.74
CA ALA A 83 7.36 -7.23 10.10
C ALA A 83 6.59 -6.77 8.87
N ILE A 84 7.33 -6.35 7.84
CA ILE A 84 6.77 -6.00 6.53
C ILE A 84 7.59 -6.73 5.47
N LYS A 85 6.92 -7.49 4.62
CA LYS A 85 7.57 -8.18 3.50
C LYS A 85 7.20 -7.49 2.21
N SER A 86 8.19 -7.02 1.46
CA SER A 86 7.96 -6.34 0.20
C SER A 86 9.10 -6.62 -0.78
N ASN A 87 8.74 -6.77 -2.05
CA ASN A 87 9.73 -6.92 -3.12
C ASN A 87 10.24 -5.58 -3.64
N ALA A 88 9.60 -4.48 -3.28
CA ALA A 88 9.96 -3.14 -3.75
C ALA A 88 9.69 -2.10 -2.66
N PRO A 89 10.50 -2.07 -1.59
CA PRO A 89 10.27 -1.13 -0.49
C PRO A 89 10.25 0.34 -0.91
N GLN A 90 11.00 0.70 -1.93
CA GLN A 90 11.03 2.08 -2.43
C GLN A 90 9.68 2.48 -3.03
N LEU A 91 8.97 1.56 -3.68
CA LEU A 91 7.63 1.83 -4.19
C LEU A 91 6.64 2.02 -3.06
N LEU A 92 6.81 1.25 -1.98
CA LEU A 92 5.95 1.40 -0.81
C LEU A 92 6.12 2.76 -0.16
N GLN A 93 7.35 3.27 -0.09
CA GLN A 93 7.62 4.61 0.42
C GLN A 93 6.96 5.67 -0.47
N GLN A 94 7.03 5.49 -1.79
CA GLN A 94 6.39 6.39 -2.74
C GLN A 94 4.87 6.37 -2.57
N LEU A 95 4.31 5.19 -2.33
CA LEU A 95 2.88 5.05 -2.05
C LEU A 95 2.47 5.87 -0.83
N LEU A 96 3.23 5.78 0.24
CA LEU A 96 2.95 6.54 1.45
C LEU A 96 2.96 8.04 1.17
N THR A 97 3.91 8.51 0.35
CA THR A 97 3.96 9.90 -0.08
C THR A 97 2.70 10.30 -0.84
N ALA A 98 2.22 9.41 -1.72
CA ALA A 98 1.02 9.68 -2.53
C ALA A 98 -0.24 9.88 -1.68
N PHE A 99 -0.24 9.38 -0.46
CA PHE A 99 -1.37 9.52 0.46
C PHE A 99 -1.06 10.45 1.63
N GLY A 100 0.01 11.24 1.53
CA GLY A 100 0.36 12.23 2.53
C GLY A 100 0.93 11.67 3.83
N LYS A 101 1.51 10.51 3.76
CA LYS A 101 2.07 9.82 4.95
C LYS A 101 3.54 10.03 5.17
#